data_c90f537f7b9457eb1793cbd437b27312
#
_entry.id   c90f537f7b9457eb1793cbd437b27312
#
_cell.length_a   1.000
_cell.length_b   1.000
_cell.length_c   1.000
_cell.angle_alpha   90.00
_cell.angle_beta   90.00
_cell.angle_gamma   90.00
#
_symmetry.space_group_name_H-M   'P 1'
#
loop_
_entity.id
_entity.type
_entity.pdbx_description
1 polymer ?
#
loop_
_entity_poly.entity_id
_entity_poly.type
_entity_poly.pdbx_seq_one_letter_code
_entity_poly.pdbx_strand_id
1 'polypeptide(L)' 'MLNCGVYNAHMNSAEIIKQLLRSGWVLRGVQGSHHIYTHPERGGHISVPHPKKDLGIGLANKLLKQAGLK' A
#
# COMPACT_ATOMS: atom_id res chain seq x y z
N MET A 1 -3.51 -0.70 21.85
CA MET A 1 -3.47 -1.03 21.61
C MET A 1 -3.40 -1.67 20.99
N LEU A 2 -3.49 -1.91 20.92
CA LEU A 2 -3.30 -2.49 20.51
C LEU A 2 -3.48 -3.15 19.71
N ASN A 3 -3.66 -3.34 19.16
CA ASN A 3 -3.63 -4.03 18.54
C ASN A 3 -3.16 -4.69 18.10
N CYS A 4 -3.34 -4.58 18.42
CA CYS A 4 -2.57 -5.06 18.11
C CYS A 4 -2.40 -6.12 17.61
N GLY A 5 -2.01 -6.34 17.63
CA GLY A 5 -1.51 -7.44 17.29
C GLY A 5 -2.10 -8.28 16.37
N VAL A 6 -2.85 -7.86 15.67
CA VAL A 6 -3.35 -8.65 14.73
C VAL A 6 -2.50 -8.63 13.57
N TYR A 7 -1.58 -9.54 13.52
CA TYR A 7 -0.87 -9.63 12.40
C TYR A 7 -1.48 -10.60 11.56
N ASN A 8 -1.97 -10.19 10.43
CA ASN A 8 -2.41 -11.07 9.40
C ASN A 8 -1.27 -11.36 8.51
N ALA A 9 -1.04 -12.59 8.21
CA ALA A 9 -0.14 -12.98 7.18
C ALA A 9 -0.65 -12.53 5.84
N HIS A 10 -1.92 -12.14 5.78
CA HIS A 10 -2.53 -11.69 4.54
C HIS A 10 -2.89 -10.23 4.67
N MET A 11 -2.49 -9.44 3.69
CA MET A 11 -2.96 -8.09 3.57
C MET A 11 -3.56 -7.92 2.19
N ASN A 12 -4.72 -7.35 2.12
CA ASN A 12 -5.32 -7.09 0.80
C ASN A 12 -4.90 -5.71 0.33
N SER A 13 -5.14 -5.43 -0.95
CA SER A 13 -4.72 -4.17 -1.54
C SER A 13 -5.43 -2.99 -0.90
N ALA A 14 -6.66 -3.15 -0.48
CA ALA A 14 -7.41 -2.06 0.15
C ALA A 14 -6.73 -1.60 1.44
N GLU A 15 -6.17 -2.53 2.21
CA GLU A 15 -5.47 -2.20 3.44
C GLU A 15 -4.22 -1.38 3.16
N ILE A 16 -3.47 -1.78 2.15
CA ILE A 16 -2.27 -1.04 1.76
C ILE A 16 -2.64 0.35 1.28
N ILE A 17 -3.65 0.45 0.42
CA ILE A 17 -4.09 1.72 -0.12
C ILE A 17 -4.54 2.65 0.99
N LYS A 18 -5.27 2.12 1.96
CA LYS A 18 -5.73 2.90 3.09
C LYS A 18 -4.55 3.52 3.84
N GLN A 19 -3.51 2.75 4.08
CA GLN A 19 -2.33 3.25 4.76
C GLN A 19 -1.59 4.28 3.92
N LEU A 20 -1.52 4.07 2.61
CA LEU A 20 -0.88 5.04 1.72
C LEU A 20 -1.62 6.38 1.78
N LEU A 21 -2.92 6.35 1.67
CA LEU A 21 -3.71 7.58 1.68
C LEU A 21 -3.57 8.32 3.02
N ARG A 22 -3.51 7.59 4.11
CA ARG A 22 -3.34 8.20 5.41
C ARG A 22 -1.98 8.86 5.56
N SER A 23 -1.00 8.41 4.80
CA SER A 23 0.35 8.94 4.87
C SER A 23 0.64 10.01 3.83
N GLY A 24 -0.39 10.45 3.12
CA GLY A 24 -0.22 11.54 2.16
C GLY A 24 0.00 11.11 0.73
N TRP A 25 -0.01 9.81 0.45
CA TRP A 25 0.09 9.34 -0.92
C TRP A 25 -1.22 9.59 -1.65
N VAL A 26 -1.12 9.93 -2.91
CA VAL A 26 -2.28 10.32 -3.72
C VAL A 26 -2.36 9.46 -4.95
N LEU A 27 -3.55 9.02 -5.29
CA LEU A 27 -3.78 8.24 -6.49
C LEU A 27 -3.55 9.12 -7.71
N ARG A 28 -2.62 8.73 -8.56
CA ARG A 28 -2.31 9.49 -9.76
C ARG A 28 -2.90 8.88 -11.02
N GLY A 29 -3.15 7.62 -11.00
CA GLY A 29 -3.72 6.99 -12.18
C GLY A 29 -3.94 5.51 -11.97
N VAL A 30 -4.60 4.90 -12.91
CA VAL A 30 -4.89 3.49 -12.89
C VAL A 30 -4.49 2.91 -14.24
N GLN A 31 -3.68 1.86 -14.20
CA GLN A 31 -3.29 1.18 -15.43
C GLN A 31 -3.69 -0.28 -15.27
N GLY A 32 -4.74 -0.68 -15.94
CA GLY A 32 -5.28 -2.02 -15.81
C GLY A 32 -5.70 -2.27 -14.36
N SER A 33 -5.12 -3.26 -13.73
CA SER A 33 -5.41 -3.54 -12.34
C SER A 33 -4.37 -2.96 -11.39
N HIS A 34 -3.58 -1.98 -11.87
CA HIS A 34 -2.57 -1.35 -11.01
C HIS A 34 -2.95 0.08 -10.73
N HIS A 35 -3.00 0.43 -9.45
CA HIS A 35 -3.29 1.80 -9.02
C HIS A 35 -1.96 2.46 -8.64
N ILE A 36 -1.67 3.58 -9.26
CA ILE A 36 -0.39 4.27 -9.12
C ILE A 36 -0.53 5.43 -8.15
N TYR A 37 0.33 5.45 -7.14
CA TYR A 37 0.30 6.49 -6.12
C TYR A 37 1.59 7.28 -6.11
N THR A 38 1.49 8.58 -5.82
CA THR A 38 2.66 9.44 -5.65
C THR A 38 2.50 10.23 -4.36
N HIS A 39 3.60 10.82 -3.90
CA HIS A 39 3.58 11.60 -2.68
C HIS A 39 4.22 12.95 -2.97
N PRO A 40 3.62 14.05 -2.51
CA PRO A 40 4.13 15.39 -2.82
C PRO A 40 5.54 15.65 -2.28
N GLU A 41 5.92 14.95 -1.23
CA GLU A 41 7.23 15.15 -0.64
C GLU A 41 8.21 14.02 -0.90
N ARG A 42 7.81 13.00 -1.62
CA ARG A 42 8.66 11.87 -1.89
C ARG A 42 8.73 11.63 -3.38
N GLY A 43 9.89 11.33 -3.87
CA GLY A 43 10.04 11.04 -5.29
C GLY A 43 9.54 9.64 -5.60
N GLY A 44 9.35 9.38 -6.88
CA GLY A 44 8.95 8.06 -7.34
C GLY A 44 7.46 7.81 -7.20
N HIS A 45 7.09 6.57 -7.43
CA HIS A 45 5.68 6.20 -7.34
C HIS A 45 5.59 4.77 -6.82
N ILE A 46 4.40 4.42 -6.34
CA ILE A 46 4.12 3.08 -5.86
C ILE A 46 2.96 2.53 -6.67
N SER A 47 3.15 1.33 -7.21
CA SER A 47 2.12 0.66 -7.98
C SER A 47 1.54 -0.45 -7.13
N VAL A 48 0.24 -0.40 -6.88
CA VAL A 48 -0.45 -1.39 -6.05
C VAL A 48 -1.42 -2.16 -6.91
N PRO A 49 -1.28 -3.48 -7.01
CA PRO A 49 -2.27 -4.28 -7.73
C PRO A 49 -3.58 -4.26 -6.96
N HIS A 50 -4.63 -3.78 -7.60
CA HIS A 50 -5.92 -3.62 -6.94
C HIS A 50 -7.04 -3.84 -7.96
N PRO A 51 -8.07 -4.56 -7.62
CA PRO A 51 -8.32 -5.20 -6.31
C PRO A 51 -7.55 -6.52 -6.17
N LYS A 52 -7.10 -6.79 -4.99
CA LYS A 52 -6.43 -8.05 -4.72
C LYS A 52 -6.64 -8.40 -3.26
N LYS A 53 -7.19 -9.59 -3.02
CA LYS A 53 -7.53 -10.00 -1.67
C LYS A 53 -6.31 -10.36 -0.84
N ASP A 54 -5.30 -10.90 -1.48
CA ASP A 54 -4.12 -11.36 -0.74
C ASP A 54 -2.89 -10.99 -1.53
N LEU A 55 -2.16 -10.02 -1.02
CA LEU A 55 -0.93 -9.58 -1.66
C LEU A 55 0.27 -10.43 -1.27
N GLY A 56 0.09 -11.24 -0.24
CA GLY A 56 1.22 -11.94 0.33
C GLY A 56 2.05 -11.00 1.18
N ILE A 57 2.67 -11.54 2.21
CA ILE A 57 3.38 -10.70 3.16
C ILE A 57 4.62 -10.05 2.57
N GLY A 58 5.27 -10.72 1.62
CA GLY A 58 6.46 -10.18 0.98
C GLY A 58 6.17 -8.92 0.18
N LEU A 59 5.14 -8.98 -0.66
CA LEU A 59 4.78 -7.83 -1.48
C LEU A 59 4.21 -6.70 -0.61
N ALA A 60 3.38 -7.05 0.37
CA ALA A 60 2.82 -6.04 1.26
C ALA A 60 3.92 -5.30 1.99
N ASN A 61 4.90 -6.01 2.52
CA ASN A 61 6.02 -5.38 3.21
C ASN A 61 6.85 -4.51 2.27
N LYS A 62 7.03 -4.97 1.04
CA LYS A 62 7.79 -4.20 0.07
C LYS A 62 7.09 -2.86 -0.22
N LEU A 63 5.79 -2.90 -0.42
CA LEU A 63 5.03 -1.69 -0.69
C LEU A 63 5.06 -0.73 0.49
N LEU A 64 4.89 -1.25 1.69
CA LEU A 64 4.94 -0.42 2.88
C LEU A 64 6.32 0.19 3.09
N LYS A 65 7.35 -0.56 2.79
CA LYS A 65 8.70 -0.07 2.91
C LYS A 65 8.97 1.04 1.89
N GLN A 66 8.49 0.88 0.67
CA GLN A 66 8.63 1.92 -0.34
C GLN A 66 7.91 3.19 0.08
N ALA A 67 6.83 3.04 0.80
CA ALA A 67 6.04 4.18 1.25
C ALA A 67 6.61 4.84 2.51
N GLY A 68 7.63 4.26 3.09
CA GLY A 68 8.19 4.80 4.32
C GLY A 68 7.36 4.46 5.55
N LEU A 69 6.48 3.49 5.44
CA LEU A 69 5.62 3.09 6.54
C LEU A 69 6.19 1.94 7.35
N LYS A 70 7.33 1.44 6.94
CA LYS A 70 7.89 0.31 7.63
C LYS A 70 9.41 0.36 7.64
#